data_f6fd29d4d552792b4487ab699010eb2c
#
_entry.id   f6fd29d4d552792b4487ab699010eb2c
#
_cell.length_a   1.000
_cell.length_b   1.000
_cell.length_c   1.000
_cell.angle_alpha   90.00
_cell.angle_beta   90.00
_cell.angle_gamma   90.00
#
_symmetry.space_group_name_H-M   'P 1'
#
loop_
_entity.id
_entity.type
_entity.pdbx_description
1 polymer ?
#
loop_
_entity_poly.entity_id
_entity_poly.type
_entity_poly.pdbx_seq_one_letter_code
_entity_poly.pdbx_strand_id
1 'polypeptide(L)'
;MADYTKWLKRCVYRSLEQKEPVRYQGLGPGNTAFVFYGQAGLDEAVLADCFARHGGKYGQKVDWLFQRHGQILVSKLQSGVDENTLVLEGLGAGADDVRFDEGDLVEILTKPHKLQEITDILELEEIALLKTGIVWLPSSLVPVQEDGVITQILGLLDEMTAIDGIVNVTADFWIVDEKLEKFV
;
A
#
# COMPACT_ATOMS: atom_id res chain seq x y z
N MET A 1 13.39 7.50 10.63
CA MET A 1 12.38 6.48 10.24
C MET A 1 11.67 7.06 9.04
N ALA A 2 11.80 6.46 7.86
CA ALA A 2 11.22 6.99 6.63
C ALA A 2 9.70 7.00 6.75
N ASP A 3 9.09 8.13 6.43
CA ASP A 3 7.65 8.32 6.50
C ASP A 3 6.93 7.56 5.36
N TYR A 4 6.62 6.31 5.64
CA TYR A 4 5.83 5.44 4.77
C TYR A 4 4.45 5.98 4.44
N THR A 5 3.96 6.92 5.21
CA THR A 5 2.57 7.35 5.27
C THR A 5 2.22 8.33 4.16
N LYS A 6 3.14 9.18 3.72
CA LYS A 6 2.94 10.00 2.50
C LYS A 6 2.72 9.13 1.27
N TRP A 7 3.28 7.92 1.30
CA TRP A 7 3.16 6.94 0.24
C TRP A 7 1.83 6.19 0.26
N LEU A 8 1.36 5.81 1.45
CA LEU A 8 0.04 5.17 1.64
C LEU A 8 -1.12 6.08 1.17
N LYS A 9 -0.98 7.40 1.26
CA LYS A 9 -1.97 8.36 0.73
C LYS A 9 -2.10 8.33 -0.80
N ARG A 10 -1.08 7.86 -1.53
CA ARG A 10 -1.12 7.68 -2.99
C ARG A 10 -1.62 6.31 -3.44
N CYS A 11 -1.68 5.33 -2.54
CA CYS A 11 -2.37 4.08 -2.81
C CYS A 11 -3.87 4.38 -2.91
N VAL A 12 -4.37 4.59 -4.11
CA VAL A 12 -5.79 4.90 -4.37
C VAL A 12 -6.60 3.66 -4.05
N TYR A 13 -7.24 3.66 -2.88
CA TYR A 13 -8.25 2.67 -2.54
C TYR A 13 -9.59 3.13 -3.12
N ARG A 14 -9.93 2.63 -4.29
CA ARG A 14 -11.31 2.69 -4.78
C ARG A 14 -12.06 1.48 -4.24
N SER A 15 -13.22 1.70 -3.61
CA SER A 15 -14.10 0.59 -3.23
C SER A 15 -14.65 -0.05 -4.50
N LEU A 16 -14.44 -1.34 -4.67
CA LEU A 16 -15.07 -2.12 -5.72
C LEU A 16 -16.40 -2.65 -5.21
N GLU A 17 -17.46 -2.28 -5.88
CA GLU A 17 -18.72 -3.02 -5.80
C GLU A 17 -18.55 -4.34 -6.60
N GLN A 18 -18.60 -5.47 -5.90
CA GLN A 18 -19.04 -6.78 -6.36
C GLN A 18 -18.13 -7.72 -7.18
N LYS A 19 -16.81 -7.49 -7.38
CA LYS A 19 -15.92 -8.57 -7.90
C LYS A 19 -14.60 -8.59 -7.15
N GLU A 20 -14.11 -9.78 -6.80
CA GLU A 20 -12.77 -9.93 -6.23
C GLU A 20 -11.73 -9.35 -7.22
N PRO A 21 -10.88 -8.43 -6.77
CA PRO A 21 -9.88 -7.82 -7.64
C PRO A 21 -8.84 -8.85 -8.07
N VAL A 22 -8.45 -8.81 -9.33
CA VAL A 22 -7.37 -9.62 -9.87
C VAL A 22 -6.03 -8.96 -9.56
N ARG A 23 -5.06 -9.76 -9.20
CA ARG A 23 -3.69 -9.30 -8.96
C ARG A 23 -2.88 -9.28 -10.25
N TYR A 24 -2.25 -8.16 -10.50
CA TYR A 24 -1.30 -7.92 -11.58
C TYR A 24 0.08 -7.60 -11.01
N GLN A 25 1.13 -7.75 -11.80
CA GLN A 25 2.50 -7.51 -11.33
C GLN A 25 3.43 -7.14 -12.47
N GLY A 26 4.51 -6.45 -12.14
CA GLY A 26 5.53 -6.05 -13.08
C GLY A 26 6.79 -5.51 -12.40
N LEU A 27 7.86 -5.39 -13.17
CA LEU A 27 9.09 -4.75 -12.76
C LEU A 27 9.09 -3.31 -13.28
N GLY A 28 9.22 -2.35 -12.39
CA GLY A 28 9.29 -0.93 -12.71
C GLY A 28 10.71 -0.44 -12.97
N PRO A 29 10.88 0.88 -13.17
CA PRO A 29 12.18 1.51 -13.35
C PRO A 29 13.08 1.26 -12.14
N GLY A 30 14.39 1.17 -12.36
CA GLY A 30 15.37 0.90 -11.31
C GLY A 30 15.25 -0.48 -10.67
N ASN A 31 14.63 -1.45 -11.35
CA ASN A 31 14.34 -2.80 -10.86
C ASN A 31 13.41 -2.82 -9.63
N THR A 32 12.58 -1.84 -9.47
CA THR A 32 11.55 -1.81 -8.44
C THR A 32 10.41 -2.75 -8.79
N ALA A 33 9.88 -3.46 -7.80
CA ALA A 33 8.78 -4.39 -8.01
C ALA A 33 7.43 -3.73 -7.74
N PHE A 34 6.45 -4.02 -8.60
CA PHE A 34 5.09 -3.53 -8.50
C PHE A 34 4.09 -4.68 -8.46
N VAL A 35 3.23 -4.67 -7.45
CA VAL A 35 2.04 -5.52 -7.36
C VAL A 35 0.83 -4.60 -7.27
N PHE A 36 -0.17 -4.84 -8.09
CA PHE A 36 -1.37 -4.03 -8.11
C PHE A 36 -2.63 -4.86 -8.32
N TYR A 37 -3.73 -4.31 -7.90
CA TYR A 37 -5.03 -4.94 -7.98
C TYR A 37 -5.96 -4.12 -8.87
N GLY A 38 -6.71 -4.83 -9.68
CA GLY A 38 -7.68 -4.22 -10.57
C GLY A 38 -8.83 -5.15 -10.89
N GLN A 39 -9.78 -4.63 -11.65
CA GLN A 39 -10.89 -5.42 -12.17
C GLN A 39 -10.36 -6.54 -13.09
N ALA A 40 -11.08 -7.66 -13.13
CA ALA A 40 -10.79 -8.71 -14.08
C ALA A 40 -10.97 -8.20 -15.51
N GLY A 41 -9.99 -8.49 -16.39
CA GLY A 41 -10.06 -8.11 -17.80
C GLY A 41 -9.51 -6.73 -18.11
N LEU A 42 -8.64 -6.17 -17.27
CA LEU A 42 -7.83 -5.02 -17.67
C LEU A 42 -7.04 -5.34 -18.95
N ASP A 43 -6.95 -4.36 -19.84
CA ASP A 43 -6.20 -4.52 -21.08
C ASP A 43 -4.70 -4.63 -20.80
N GLU A 44 -4.18 -5.84 -20.93
CA GLU A 44 -2.76 -6.14 -20.67
C GLU A 44 -1.82 -5.40 -21.65
N ALA A 45 -2.28 -5.03 -22.83
CA ALA A 45 -1.48 -4.25 -23.78
C ALA A 45 -1.32 -2.81 -23.27
N VAL A 46 -2.36 -2.22 -22.68
CA VAL A 46 -2.29 -0.90 -22.04
C VAL A 46 -1.35 -0.93 -20.84
N LEU A 47 -1.43 -1.98 -20.02
CA LEU A 47 -0.53 -2.16 -18.87
C LEU A 47 0.92 -2.33 -19.31
N ALA A 48 1.18 -3.14 -20.33
CA ALA A 48 2.51 -3.37 -20.86
C ALA A 48 3.12 -2.10 -21.47
N ASP A 49 2.33 -1.30 -22.18
CA ASP A 49 2.75 -0.03 -22.75
C ASP A 49 3.04 1.02 -21.66
N CYS A 50 2.19 1.08 -20.63
CA CYS A 50 2.40 1.94 -19.46
C CYS A 50 3.75 1.64 -18.80
N PHE A 51 4.03 0.38 -18.48
CA PHE A 51 5.33 -0.02 -17.92
C PHE A 51 6.49 0.30 -18.85
N ALA A 52 6.37 0.00 -20.14
CA ALA A 52 7.43 0.21 -21.12
C ALA A 52 7.80 1.69 -21.28
N ARG A 53 6.82 2.61 -21.29
CA ARG A 53 7.04 4.06 -21.37
C ARG A 53 7.89 4.59 -20.21
N HIS A 54 7.77 3.99 -19.04
CA HIS A 54 8.52 4.36 -17.85
C HIS A 54 9.74 3.47 -17.58
N GLY A 55 10.18 2.67 -18.57
CA GLY A 55 11.37 1.85 -18.45
C GLY A 55 11.21 0.56 -17.64
N GLY A 56 9.96 0.16 -17.38
CA GLY A 56 9.62 -1.08 -16.70
C GLY A 56 9.22 -2.22 -17.63
N LYS A 57 8.79 -3.35 -17.04
CA LYS A 57 8.32 -4.56 -17.74
C LYS A 57 7.11 -5.15 -17.05
N TYR A 58 5.95 -5.06 -17.67
CA TYR A 58 4.73 -5.71 -17.20
C TYR A 58 4.84 -7.24 -17.24
N GLY A 59 4.14 -7.94 -16.36
CA GLY A 59 4.04 -9.40 -16.32
C GLY A 59 5.26 -10.13 -15.76
N GLN A 60 6.29 -9.41 -15.29
CA GLN A 60 7.40 -10.02 -14.57
C GLN A 60 6.93 -10.51 -13.20
N LYS A 61 7.28 -11.76 -12.85
CA LYS A 61 6.93 -12.33 -11.55
C LYS A 61 7.78 -11.71 -10.44
N VAL A 62 7.12 -10.94 -9.59
CA VAL A 62 7.73 -10.23 -8.44
C VAL A 62 7.03 -10.54 -7.12
N ASP A 63 5.99 -11.37 -7.13
CA ASP A 63 5.15 -11.69 -5.97
C ASP A 63 5.91 -12.28 -4.79
N TRP A 64 7.02 -12.95 -5.01
CA TRP A 64 7.90 -13.48 -3.96
C TRP A 64 8.61 -12.40 -3.12
N LEU A 65 8.63 -11.14 -3.59
CA LEU A 65 9.14 -9.99 -2.85
C LEU A 65 8.13 -9.42 -1.87
N PHE A 66 6.88 -9.87 -1.93
CA PHE A 66 5.79 -9.34 -1.13
C PHE A 66 5.21 -10.40 -0.21
N GLN A 67 4.74 -9.96 0.94
CA GLN A 67 4.05 -10.81 1.91
C GLN A 67 2.61 -10.33 2.13
N ARG A 68 1.72 -11.27 2.41
CA ARG A 68 0.33 -10.97 2.73
C ARG A 68 0.21 -10.59 4.21
N HIS A 69 -0.43 -9.47 4.45
CA HIS A 69 -0.78 -8.99 5.79
C HIS A 69 -2.28 -8.71 5.88
N GLY A 70 -2.85 -8.87 7.06
CA GLY A 70 -4.08 -8.20 7.42
C GLY A 70 -3.76 -6.75 7.71
N GLN A 71 -4.56 -5.83 7.19
CA GLN A 71 -4.44 -4.39 7.42
C GLN A 71 -5.73 -3.89 8.03
N ILE A 72 -5.62 -3.13 9.11
CA ILE A 72 -6.69 -2.39 9.73
C ILE A 72 -6.29 -0.93 9.75
N LEU A 73 -7.07 -0.07 9.11
CA LEU A 73 -6.89 1.38 9.16
C LEU A 73 -7.83 1.99 10.18
N VAL A 74 -7.28 2.79 11.06
CA VAL A 74 -7.97 3.43 12.18
C VAL A 74 -7.83 4.94 12.07
N SER A 75 -8.87 5.69 12.45
CA SER A 75 -8.81 7.14 12.64
C SER A 75 -8.53 7.45 14.12
N LYS A 76 -7.42 8.13 14.41
CA LYS A 76 -7.09 8.61 15.75
C LYS A 76 -8.16 9.58 16.27
N LEU A 77 -8.58 10.51 15.44
CA LEU A 77 -9.55 11.55 15.78
C LEU A 77 -10.92 10.96 16.08
N GLN A 78 -11.40 10.01 15.28
CA GLN A 78 -12.71 9.40 15.48
C GLN A 78 -12.72 8.41 16.64
N SER A 79 -11.59 7.72 16.89
CA SER A 79 -11.45 6.82 18.02
C SER A 79 -11.39 7.56 19.37
N GLY A 80 -10.91 8.81 19.37
CA GLY A 80 -10.80 9.61 20.59
C GLY A 80 -9.76 9.08 21.60
N VAL A 81 -8.90 8.14 21.18
CA VAL A 81 -7.83 7.54 21.99
C VAL A 81 -6.47 8.05 21.57
N ASP A 82 -5.54 8.10 22.51
CA ASP A 82 -4.16 8.50 22.20
C ASP A 82 -3.36 7.38 21.51
N GLU A 83 -2.22 7.76 20.93
CA GLU A 83 -1.37 6.83 20.17
C GLU A 83 -0.86 5.66 21.01
N ASN A 84 -0.53 5.89 22.29
CA ASN A 84 -0.04 4.83 23.17
C ASN A 84 -1.13 3.81 23.44
N THR A 85 -2.36 4.25 23.63
CA THR A 85 -3.54 3.37 23.80
C THR A 85 -3.76 2.54 22.54
N LEU A 86 -3.71 3.14 21.34
CA LEU A 86 -3.83 2.39 20.07
C LEU A 86 -2.73 1.34 19.89
N VAL A 87 -1.49 1.65 20.29
CA VAL A 87 -0.40 0.67 20.28
C VAL A 87 -0.68 -0.47 21.24
N LEU A 88 -1.09 -0.16 22.48
CA LEU A 88 -1.35 -1.17 23.50
C LEU A 88 -2.51 -2.08 23.11
N GLU A 89 -3.62 -1.51 22.62
CA GLU A 89 -4.77 -2.28 22.16
C GLU A 89 -4.45 -3.11 20.91
N GLY A 90 -3.78 -2.53 19.90
CA GLY A 90 -3.39 -3.24 18.71
C GLY A 90 -2.44 -4.41 18.98
N LEU A 91 -1.35 -4.16 19.70
CA LEU A 91 -0.39 -5.21 20.04
C LEU A 91 -0.97 -6.19 21.08
N GLY A 92 -1.78 -5.70 22.03
CA GLY A 92 -2.49 -6.53 23.02
C GLY A 92 -3.48 -7.50 22.37
N ALA A 93 -4.16 -7.07 21.31
CA ALA A 93 -5.02 -7.91 20.48
C ALA A 93 -4.23 -8.92 19.63
N GLY A 94 -2.91 -8.78 19.52
CA GLY A 94 -2.03 -9.70 18.81
C GLY A 94 -1.66 -9.25 17.39
N ALA A 95 -1.71 -7.95 17.12
CA ALA A 95 -1.15 -7.37 15.90
C ALA A 95 0.37 -7.56 15.82
N ASP A 96 0.90 -7.63 14.61
CA ASP A 96 2.35 -7.76 14.37
C ASP A 96 3.05 -6.39 14.42
N ASP A 97 2.34 -5.31 14.03
CA ASP A 97 2.90 -3.95 13.98
C ASP A 97 1.81 -2.88 14.02
N VAL A 98 2.12 -1.70 14.56
CA VAL A 98 1.24 -0.52 14.58
C VAL A 98 2.04 0.68 14.07
N ARG A 99 1.58 1.31 13.00
CA ARG A 99 2.24 2.41 12.31
C ARG A 99 1.38 3.65 12.31
N PHE A 100 2.00 4.78 12.58
CA PHE A 100 1.36 6.08 12.59
C PHE A 100 1.81 6.88 11.38
N ASP A 101 0.86 7.60 10.78
CA ASP A 101 1.21 8.64 9.84
C ASP A 101 1.28 10.02 10.55
N GLU A 102 1.80 11.03 9.88
CA GLU A 102 1.81 12.41 10.39
C GLU A 102 0.39 13.02 10.51
N GLY A 103 -0.62 12.33 10.00
CA GLY A 103 -2.02 12.76 10.03
C GLY A 103 -2.85 11.98 11.05
N ASP A 104 -4.06 11.66 10.65
CA ASP A 104 -5.07 10.97 11.47
C ASP A 104 -5.01 9.44 11.37
N LEU A 105 -4.34 8.91 10.35
CA LEU A 105 -4.37 7.47 10.07
C LEU A 105 -3.39 6.69 10.94
N VAL A 106 -3.88 5.56 11.46
CA VAL A 106 -3.08 4.50 12.07
C VAL A 106 -3.27 3.23 11.28
N GLU A 107 -2.18 2.59 10.90
CA GLU A 107 -2.17 1.29 10.25
C GLU A 107 -1.79 0.21 11.26
N ILE A 108 -2.68 -0.75 11.47
CA ILE A 108 -2.41 -1.93 12.29
C ILE A 108 -2.23 -3.12 11.34
N LEU A 109 -1.07 -3.75 11.42
CA LEU A 109 -0.71 -4.91 10.61
C LEU A 109 -0.80 -6.20 11.41
N THR A 110 -1.32 -7.23 10.77
CA THR A 110 -1.55 -8.52 11.41
C THR A 110 -1.30 -9.66 10.43
N LYS A 111 -1.21 -10.87 10.93
CA LYS A 111 -1.26 -12.06 10.09
C LYS A 111 -2.63 -12.19 9.42
N PRO A 112 -2.69 -12.58 8.14
CA PRO A 112 -3.97 -12.67 7.41
C PRO A 112 -5.08 -13.44 8.13
N HIS A 113 -4.72 -14.53 8.81
CA HIS A 113 -5.69 -15.39 9.52
C HIS A 113 -6.16 -14.81 10.86
N LYS A 114 -5.49 -13.78 11.39
CA LYS A 114 -5.87 -13.10 12.63
C LYS A 114 -6.66 -11.80 12.38
N LEU A 115 -6.79 -11.38 11.14
CA LEU A 115 -7.41 -10.11 10.79
C LEU A 115 -8.79 -9.94 11.43
N GLN A 116 -9.66 -10.94 11.29
CA GLN A 116 -11.03 -10.86 11.82
C GLN A 116 -11.05 -10.82 13.36
N GLU A 117 -10.25 -11.67 14.02
CA GLU A 117 -10.15 -11.72 15.47
C GLU A 117 -9.73 -10.36 16.05
N ILE A 118 -8.70 -9.74 15.47
CA ILE A 118 -8.19 -8.45 15.93
C ILE A 118 -9.19 -7.33 15.59
N THR A 119 -9.84 -7.38 14.44
CA THR A 119 -10.91 -6.45 14.07
C THR A 119 -12.01 -6.46 15.12
N ASP A 120 -12.50 -7.65 15.49
CA ASP A 120 -13.58 -7.81 16.47
C ASP A 120 -13.17 -7.26 17.86
N ILE A 121 -11.92 -7.47 18.28
CA ILE A 121 -11.40 -6.93 19.56
C ILE A 121 -11.36 -5.40 19.51
N LEU A 122 -10.83 -4.79 18.45
CA LEU A 122 -10.74 -3.34 18.32
C LEU A 122 -12.13 -2.67 18.25
N GLU A 123 -13.11 -3.33 17.62
CA GLU A 123 -14.50 -2.87 17.61
C GLU A 123 -15.13 -2.92 19.00
N LEU A 124 -14.83 -3.93 19.82
CA LEU A 124 -15.29 -4.03 21.21
C LEU A 124 -14.71 -2.92 22.10
N GLU A 125 -13.50 -2.47 21.81
CA GLU A 125 -12.85 -1.33 22.48
C GLU A 125 -13.29 0.03 21.88
N GLU A 126 -14.34 0.04 21.06
CA GLU A 126 -14.94 1.24 20.44
C GLU A 126 -13.95 2.03 19.56
N ILE A 127 -12.90 1.37 19.04
CA ILE A 127 -11.92 1.98 18.13
C ILE A 127 -12.55 2.17 16.74
N ALA A 128 -12.49 3.38 16.21
CA ALA A 128 -13.10 3.74 14.93
C ALA A 128 -12.30 3.17 13.75
N LEU A 129 -12.72 2.02 13.25
CA LEU A 129 -12.12 1.37 12.09
C LEU A 129 -12.60 2.05 10.79
N LEU A 130 -11.65 2.45 9.95
CA LEU A 130 -11.95 3.05 8.64
C LEU A 130 -12.02 1.98 7.53
N LYS A 131 -11.14 0.99 7.62
CA LYS A 131 -11.03 -0.08 6.62
C LYS A 131 -10.31 -1.29 7.20
N THR A 132 -10.74 -2.47 6.77
CA THR A 132 -10.04 -3.74 7.02
C THR A 132 -9.89 -4.52 5.73
N GLY A 133 -8.80 -5.26 5.58
CA GLY A 133 -8.59 -6.08 4.40
C GLY A 133 -7.24 -6.78 4.36
N ILE A 134 -7.06 -7.62 3.34
CA ILE A 134 -5.76 -8.25 3.07
C ILE A 134 -5.00 -7.39 2.08
N VAL A 135 -3.75 -7.09 2.43
CA VAL A 135 -2.82 -6.32 1.59
C VAL A 135 -1.54 -7.12 1.33
N TRP A 136 -0.84 -6.75 0.28
CA TRP A 136 0.49 -7.26 0.00
C TRP A 136 1.48 -6.14 0.27
N LEU A 137 2.42 -6.38 1.17
CA LEU A 137 3.46 -5.44 1.52
C LEU A 137 4.82 -6.00 1.14
N PRO A 138 5.77 -5.16 0.70
CA PRO A 138 7.10 -5.61 0.35
C PRO A 138 7.83 -6.12 1.60
N SER A 139 8.55 -7.24 1.45
CA SER A 139 9.39 -7.81 2.52
C SER A 139 10.62 -6.95 2.81
N SER A 140 11.08 -6.20 1.82
CA SER A 140 12.18 -5.24 1.92
C SER A 140 11.94 -4.11 0.93
N LEU A 141 12.54 -2.95 1.21
CA LEU A 141 12.46 -1.80 0.33
C LEU A 141 13.76 -1.54 -0.40
N VAL A 142 13.65 -1.15 -1.64
CA VAL A 142 14.75 -0.73 -2.50
C VAL A 142 14.90 0.79 -2.41
N PRO A 143 16.03 1.32 -1.90
CA PRO A 143 16.25 2.76 -1.87
C PRO A 143 16.50 3.29 -3.29
N VAL A 144 15.71 4.29 -3.69
CA VAL A 144 15.86 4.95 -5.00
C VAL A 144 16.45 6.34 -4.79
N GLN A 145 17.62 6.57 -5.41
CA GLN A 145 18.39 7.80 -5.24
C GLN A 145 18.54 8.61 -6.53
N GLU A 146 18.42 8.00 -7.69
CA GLU A 146 18.59 8.64 -8.99
C GLU A 146 17.33 9.42 -9.38
N ASP A 147 17.47 10.72 -9.57
CA ASP A 147 16.35 11.62 -9.88
C ASP A 147 15.59 11.20 -11.16
N GLY A 148 16.31 10.66 -12.16
CA GLY A 148 15.72 10.13 -13.39
C GLY A 148 14.82 8.89 -13.12
N VAL A 149 15.27 7.98 -12.25
CA VAL A 149 14.51 6.80 -11.86
C VAL A 149 13.30 7.21 -11.02
N ILE A 150 13.47 8.18 -10.11
CA ILE A 150 12.36 8.73 -9.30
C ILE A 150 11.27 9.30 -10.22
N THR A 151 11.65 10.12 -11.21
CA THR A 151 10.71 10.68 -12.19
C THR A 151 9.93 9.57 -12.92
N GLN A 152 10.62 8.54 -13.36
CA GLN A 152 9.99 7.41 -14.06
C GLN A 152 9.04 6.62 -13.15
N ILE A 153 9.42 6.38 -11.88
CA ILE A 153 8.56 5.69 -10.90
C ILE A 153 7.30 6.50 -10.63
N LEU A 154 7.44 7.79 -10.36
CA LEU A 154 6.29 8.66 -10.08
C LEU A 154 5.37 8.77 -11.30
N GLY A 155 5.94 8.90 -12.51
CA GLY A 155 5.17 8.88 -13.76
C GLY A 155 4.42 7.56 -13.97
N LEU A 156 5.06 6.42 -13.69
CA LEU A 156 4.41 5.10 -13.76
C LEU A 156 3.24 5.01 -12.78
N LEU A 157 3.42 5.45 -11.54
CA LEU A 157 2.37 5.45 -10.53
C LEU A 157 1.18 6.35 -10.91
N ASP A 158 1.47 7.56 -11.37
CA ASP A 158 0.43 8.51 -11.78
C ASP A 158 -0.38 7.95 -12.96
N GLU A 159 0.29 7.35 -13.92
CA GLU A 159 -0.37 6.75 -15.08
C GLU A 159 -1.16 5.48 -14.71
N MET A 160 -0.59 4.58 -13.88
CA MET A 160 -1.30 3.40 -13.40
C MET A 160 -2.55 3.77 -12.60
N THR A 161 -2.47 4.78 -11.73
CA THR A 161 -3.62 5.20 -10.92
C THR A 161 -4.72 5.88 -11.75
N ALA A 162 -4.38 6.38 -12.94
CA ALA A 162 -5.33 6.93 -13.90
C ALA A 162 -6.06 5.86 -14.73
N ILE A 163 -5.54 4.62 -14.80
CA ILE A 163 -6.20 3.53 -15.53
C ILE A 163 -7.47 3.11 -14.79
N ASP A 164 -8.60 3.18 -15.50
CA ASP A 164 -9.88 2.75 -14.96
C ASP A 164 -9.85 1.25 -14.62
N GLY A 165 -10.32 0.94 -13.41
CA GLY A 165 -10.35 -0.44 -12.91
C GLY A 165 -9.13 -0.84 -12.08
N ILE A 166 -8.08 -0.05 -12.00
CA ILE A 166 -7.02 -0.24 -11.00
C ILE A 166 -7.51 0.30 -9.65
N VAL A 167 -7.35 -0.52 -8.60
CA VAL A 167 -7.88 -0.27 -7.26
C VAL A 167 -6.81 0.08 -6.27
N ASN A 168 -5.68 -0.62 -6.36
CA ASN A 168 -4.55 -0.46 -5.45
C ASN A 168 -3.25 -0.80 -6.16
N VAL A 169 -2.19 -0.05 -5.86
CA VAL A 169 -0.83 -0.29 -6.34
C VAL A 169 0.10 -0.33 -5.13
N THR A 170 0.93 -1.35 -5.04
CA THR A 170 1.98 -1.49 -4.02
C THR A 170 3.31 -1.74 -4.71
N ALA A 171 4.39 -1.14 -4.21
CA ALA A 171 5.73 -1.34 -4.74
C ALA A 171 6.76 -1.43 -3.61
N ASP A 172 7.96 -1.92 -3.93
CA ASP A 172 9.02 -2.21 -2.96
C ASP A 172 10.09 -1.13 -2.84
N PHE A 173 9.84 0.08 -3.33
CA PHE A 173 10.83 1.15 -3.27
C PHE A 173 10.57 2.15 -2.14
N TRP A 174 11.59 2.88 -1.75
CA TRP A 174 11.46 4.07 -0.93
C TRP A 174 12.35 5.20 -1.47
N ILE A 175 11.88 6.44 -1.32
CA ILE A 175 12.57 7.65 -1.73
C ILE A 175 12.76 8.50 -0.48
N VAL A 176 13.95 9.06 -0.28
CA VAL A 176 14.24 9.95 0.86
C VAL A 176 13.40 11.21 0.74
N ASP A 177 12.84 11.69 1.85
CA ASP A 177 11.92 12.83 1.88
C ASP A 177 12.48 14.09 1.22
N GLU A 178 13.75 14.43 1.47
CA GLU A 178 14.45 15.56 0.83
C GLU A 178 14.45 15.51 -0.70
N LYS A 179 14.42 14.30 -1.27
CA LYS A 179 14.31 14.10 -2.71
C LYS A 179 12.86 14.16 -3.18
N LEU A 180 11.95 13.58 -2.41
CA LEU A 180 10.53 13.58 -2.76
C LEU A 180 9.96 15.01 -2.83
N GLU A 181 10.40 15.91 -1.94
CA GLU A 181 10.00 17.32 -1.93
C GLU A 181 10.33 18.07 -3.23
N LYS A 182 11.29 17.61 -4.02
CA LYS A 182 11.64 18.21 -5.32
C LYS A 182 10.66 17.85 -6.44
N PHE A 183 9.84 16.81 -6.25
CA PHE A 183 8.94 16.28 -7.26
C PHE A 183 7.46 16.48 -6.91
N VAL A 184 7.18 17.05 -5.75
CA VAL A 184 5.85 17.45 -5.25
C VAL A 184 5.78 18.97 -5.22
#